data_2251ad68006ca5174dbb5320f92b510d
#
_entry.id   2251ad68006ca5174dbb5320f92b510d
#
_cell.length_a   1.000
_cell.length_b   1.000
_cell.length_c   1.000
_cell.angle_alpha   90.00
_cell.angle_beta   90.00
_cell.angle_gamma   90.00
#
_symmetry.space_group_name_H-M   'P 1'
#
loop_
_entity.id
_entity.type
_entity.pdbx_description
1 polymer ?
#
loop_
_entity_poly.entity_id
_entity_poly.type
_entity_poly.pdbx_seq_one_letter_code
_entity_poly.pdbx_strand_id
1 'polypeptide(L)'
;ARITAVVAGMEDQKQIATAAFTVTTYQPVTTTLYLIGDATPNGWSADNATAMERTDNGQFTWTGKLNTGSFKFITTLGEFLPSYNRDATAEEGFKLTYRTSGDQPDEQFTISKEATYIVKANLLDLTLTLTETEDIGWRYEEFFIVGSFTGNNGWGFEALSKDAVQMDLFHYGAVIPWKADGEFKFASVTDFGQADAFFHPTMANAPYTSTSVVLGGDDNKWQMKEAECGKPYKVWFY
;
A
#
# COMPACT_ATOMS: atom_id res chain seq x y z
N ALA A 1 36.91 -12.77 6.88
CA ALA A 1 36.80 -14.18 6.50
C ALA A 1 38.18 -14.78 6.38
N ARG A 2 38.34 -16.03 6.71
CA ARG A 2 39.59 -16.80 6.54
C ARG A 2 39.32 -17.95 5.57
N ILE A 3 40.04 -18.01 4.49
CA ILE A 3 39.98 -19.12 3.55
C ILE A 3 41.28 -19.92 3.71
N THR A 4 41.14 -21.23 3.90
CA THR A 4 42.27 -22.15 3.96
C THR A 4 42.15 -23.13 2.79
N ALA A 5 43.07 -23.11 1.87
CA ALA A 5 43.16 -24.09 0.81
C ALA A 5 44.14 -25.20 1.22
N VAL A 6 43.72 -26.45 1.09
CA VAL A 6 44.52 -27.63 1.36
C VAL A 6 44.50 -28.50 0.10
N VAL A 7 45.68 -28.86 -0.42
CA VAL A 7 45.76 -29.80 -1.53
C VAL A 7 45.76 -31.22 -0.95
N ALA A 8 44.93 -32.10 -1.46
CA ALA A 8 44.85 -33.49 -1.00
C ALA A 8 46.19 -34.18 -1.19
N GLY A 9 46.73 -34.81 -0.12
CA GLY A 9 48.04 -35.42 -0.09
C GLY A 9 49.21 -34.46 0.22
N MET A 10 48.91 -33.17 0.52
CA MET A 10 49.89 -32.13 0.94
C MET A 10 49.34 -31.33 2.09
N GLU A 11 48.81 -31.99 3.11
CA GLU A 11 48.13 -31.36 4.27
C GLU A 11 49.07 -30.46 5.08
N ASP A 12 50.39 -30.67 4.97
CA ASP A 12 51.41 -29.84 5.63
C ASP A 12 51.68 -28.52 4.88
N GLN A 13 51.21 -28.40 3.65
CA GLN A 13 51.38 -27.21 2.82
C GLN A 13 50.11 -26.38 2.72
N LYS A 14 49.68 -25.84 3.84
CA LYS A 14 48.48 -24.97 3.89
C LYS A 14 48.83 -23.58 3.36
N GLN A 15 48.10 -23.16 2.34
CA GLN A 15 48.06 -21.77 1.91
C GLN A 15 46.90 -21.05 2.60
N ILE A 16 47.20 -20.01 3.34
CA ILE A 16 46.19 -19.20 4.05
C ILE A 16 46.16 -17.83 3.41
N ALA A 17 45.01 -17.49 2.80
CA ALA A 17 44.71 -16.14 2.39
C ALA A 17 43.73 -15.49 3.38
N THR A 18 44.04 -14.33 3.87
CA THR A 18 43.15 -13.55 4.75
C THR A 18 42.74 -12.29 4.00
N ALA A 19 41.43 -12.14 3.79
CA ALA A 19 40.87 -10.91 3.29
C ALA A 19 40.04 -10.25 4.41
N ALA A 20 40.32 -9.00 4.69
CA ALA A 20 39.45 -8.19 5.54
C ALA A 20 38.38 -7.54 4.65
N PHE A 21 37.14 -7.68 5.02
CA PHE A 21 36.05 -6.95 4.39
C PHE A 21 35.11 -6.42 5.49
N THR A 22 34.61 -5.22 5.26
CA THR A 22 33.61 -4.62 6.13
C THR A 22 32.24 -5.12 5.72
N VAL A 23 31.54 -5.72 6.65
CA VAL A 23 30.11 -6.03 6.49
C VAL A 23 29.34 -4.91 7.17
N THR A 24 28.68 -4.09 6.38
CA THR A 24 27.67 -3.19 6.93
C THR A 24 26.42 -4.03 7.21
N THR A 25 26.10 -4.19 8.49
CA THR A 25 24.88 -4.88 8.88
C THR A 25 23.68 -4.03 8.43
N TYR A 26 22.76 -4.68 7.76
CA TYR A 26 21.49 -4.06 7.40
C TYR A 26 20.76 -3.65 8.69
N GLN A 27 20.45 -2.36 8.83
CA GLN A 27 19.50 -1.93 9.85
C GLN A 27 18.09 -2.29 9.39
N PRO A 28 17.31 -2.99 10.20
CA PRO A 28 15.93 -3.28 9.83
C PRO A 28 15.17 -1.97 9.68
N VAL A 29 14.68 -1.73 8.47
CA VAL A 29 13.82 -0.59 8.16
C VAL A 29 12.42 -0.91 8.69
N THR A 30 11.71 0.11 9.15
CA THR A 30 10.32 -0.07 9.58
C THR A 30 9.47 -0.76 8.50
N THR A 31 8.48 -1.52 8.92
CA THR A 31 7.48 -2.14 8.04
C THR A 31 6.23 -1.29 7.88
N THR A 32 6.12 -0.20 8.63
CA THR A 32 5.01 0.74 8.64
C THR A 32 5.52 2.16 8.52
N LEU A 33 4.79 2.99 7.79
CA LEU A 33 5.08 4.42 7.65
C LEU A 33 3.76 5.18 7.53
N TYR A 34 3.70 6.33 8.19
CA TYR A 34 2.49 7.15 8.24
C TYR A 34 2.84 8.61 7.97
N LEU A 35 2.02 9.29 7.17
CA LEU A 35 2.09 10.75 7.01
C LEU A 35 1.39 11.43 8.18
N ILE A 36 2.02 12.46 8.72
CA ILE A 36 1.47 13.30 9.79
C ILE A 36 1.83 14.75 9.53
N GLY A 37 0.88 15.66 9.72
CA GLY A 37 1.07 17.10 9.50
C GLY A 37 -0.21 17.77 9.04
N ASP A 38 -0.27 19.10 9.17
CA ASP A 38 -1.44 19.87 8.76
C ASP A 38 -1.72 19.83 7.26
N ALA A 39 -0.73 19.45 6.43
CA ALA A 39 -0.95 19.15 5.03
C ALA A 39 -1.68 17.83 4.79
N THR A 40 -1.73 16.91 5.77
CA THR A 40 -2.29 15.55 5.60
C THR A 40 -3.77 15.50 6.02
N PRO A 41 -4.54 14.47 5.56
CA PRO A 41 -5.96 14.36 5.88
C PRO A 41 -6.29 14.38 7.38
N ASN A 42 -5.42 13.80 8.21
CA ASN A 42 -5.65 13.62 9.65
C ASN A 42 -4.86 14.60 10.53
N GLY A 43 -4.19 15.59 9.92
CA GLY A 43 -3.44 16.61 10.64
C GLY A 43 -2.30 16.05 11.50
N TRP A 44 -2.04 16.70 12.64
CA TRP A 44 -0.99 16.32 13.59
C TRP A 44 -1.42 15.25 14.61
N SER A 45 -2.44 14.46 14.31
CA SER A 45 -2.88 13.36 15.18
C SER A 45 -2.02 12.11 14.98
N ALA A 46 -1.12 11.81 15.91
CA ALA A 46 -0.27 10.64 15.84
C ALA A 46 -1.06 9.32 15.89
N ASP A 47 -2.15 9.28 16.65
CA ASP A 47 -3.03 8.11 16.74
C ASP A 47 -3.77 7.81 15.45
N ASN A 48 -4.02 8.82 14.63
CA ASN A 48 -4.78 8.73 13.40
C ASN A 48 -3.94 9.11 12.16
N ALA A 49 -2.62 9.04 12.25
CA ALA A 49 -1.76 9.40 11.12
C ALA A 49 -2.06 8.55 9.89
N THR A 50 -1.94 9.16 8.71
CA THR A 50 -2.32 8.57 7.43
C THR A 50 -1.35 7.46 7.02
N ALA A 51 -1.83 6.23 6.94
CA ALA A 51 -1.02 5.07 6.59
C ALA A 51 -0.54 5.13 5.13
N MET A 52 0.70 4.75 4.89
CA MET A 52 1.24 4.52 3.56
C MET A 52 1.24 3.02 3.23
N GLU A 53 1.05 2.70 1.96
CA GLU A 53 1.22 1.35 1.46
C GLU A 53 2.70 1.01 1.33
N ARG A 54 3.10 -0.14 1.88
CA ARG A 54 4.43 -0.68 1.69
C ARG A 54 4.50 -1.44 0.37
N THR A 55 5.26 -0.93 -0.59
CA THR A 55 5.42 -1.54 -1.92
C THR A 55 6.62 -2.47 -2.01
N ASP A 56 7.66 -2.22 -1.21
CA ASP A 56 8.86 -3.07 -1.12
C ASP A 56 9.56 -2.83 0.23
N ASN A 57 10.71 -3.47 0.43
CA ASN A 57 11.51 -3.25 1.62
C ASN A 57 11.99 -1.79 1.70
N GLY A 58 11.55 -1.09 2.76
CA GLY A 58 11.86 0.33 2.96
C GLY A 58 11.22 1.27 1.93
N GLN A 59 10.33 0.79 1.07
CA GLN A 59 9.64 1.61 0.08
C GLN A 59 8.16 1.71 0.39
N PHE A 60 7.65 2.93 0.37
CA PHE A 60 6.27 3.24 0.71
C PHE A 60 5.68 4.22 -0.30
N THR A 61 4.40 4.05 -0.60
CA THR A 61 3.64 4.95 -1.47
C THR A 61 2.32 5.34 -0.81
N TRP A 62 1.84 6.51 -1.16
CA TRP A 62 0.50 6.98 -0.83
C TRP A 62 0.04 7.93 -1.92
N THR A 63 -1.24 7.88 -2.25
CA THR A 63 -1.86 8.80 -3.20
C THR A 63 -3.07 9.44 -2.54
N GLY A 64 -3.14 10.74 -2.59
CA GLY A 64 -4.28 11.46 -2.05
C GLY A 64 -4.07 12.97 -2.03
N LYS A 65 -5.06 13.66 -1.50
CA LYS A 65 -5.07 15.11 -1.41
C LYS A 65 -4.18 15.58 -0.26
N LEU A 66 -3.23 16.45 -0.57
CA LEU A 66 -2.48 17.22 0.43
C LEU A 66 -2.93 18.68 0.36
N ASN A 67 -3.20 19.26 1.52
CA ASN A 67 -3.48 20.68 1.68
C ASN A 67 -2.19 21.50 1.72
N THR A 68 -2.28 22.80 1.57
CA THR A 68 -1.16 23.69 1.89
C THR A 68 -0.82 23.56 3.36
N GLY A 69 0.46 23.37 3.68
CA GLY A 69 0.92 23.12 5.05
C GLY A 69 2.20 22.32 5.08
N SER A 70 2.44 21.61 6.17
CA SER A 70 3.63 20.82 6.38
C SER A 70 3.32 19.40 6.81
N PHE A 71 4.28 18.48 6.56
CA PHE A 71 4.17 17.10 6.97
C PHE A 71 5.55 16.46 7.20
N LYS A 72 5.54 15.37 7.92
CA LYS A 72 6.65 14.43 8.08
C LYS A 72 6.11 13.00 8.15
N PHE A 73 6.98 12.04 8.43
CA PHE A 73 6.57 10.66 8.58
C PHE A 73 6.86 10.16 9.99
N ILE A 74 5.95 9.34 10.54
CA ILE A 74 6.17 8.58 11.76
C ILE A 74 6.13 7.09 11.44
N THR A 75 6.80 6.27 12.26
CA THR A 75 6.89 4.82 12.03
C THR A 75 5.87 4.01 12.82
N THR A 76 5.28 4.61 13.86
CA THR A 76 4.35 3.94 14.78
C THR A 76 3.20 4.90 15.11
N LEU A 77 1.97 4.40 15.03
CA LEU A 77 0.80 5.18 15.47
C LEU A 77 0.89 5.50 16.96
N GLY A 78 0.45 6.70 17.33
CA GLY A 78 0.51 7.21 18.70
C GLY A 78 1.86 7.78 19.12
N GLU A 79 2.92 7.58 18.33
CA GLU A 79 4.29 7.96 18.66
C GLU A 79 4.86 8.94 17.63
N PHE A 80 5.36 10.11 18.09
CA PHE A 80 6.03 11.07 17.20
C PHE A 80 7.47 10.66 16.83
N LEU A 81 8.01 9.67 17.48
CA LEU A 81 9.36 9.13 17.28
C LEU A 81 9.33 7.60 17.31
N PRO A 82 10.15 6.91 16.51
CA PRO A 82 11.03 7.46 15.48
C PRO A 82 10.27 8.08 14.31
N SER A 83 10.88 9.04 13.63
CA SER A 83 10.29 9.74 12.49
C SER A 83 11.29 9.90 11.34
N TYR A 84 10.76 10.11 10.14
CA TYR A 84 11.53 10.54 8.98
C TYR A 84 11.12 11.97 8.65
N ASN A 85 12.10 12.84 8.68
CA ASN A 85 11.95 14.26 8.55
C ASN A 85 12.66 14.77 7.28
N ARG A 86 12.41 16.02 6.91
CA ARG A 86 13.18 16.67 5.86
C ARG A 86 14.63 16.86 6.33
N ASP A 87 15.57 16.52 5.48
CA ASP A 87 16.97 16.84 5.73
C ASP A 87 17.23 18.32 5.44
N ALA A 88 17.47 19.09 6.48
CA ALA A 88 17.75 20.53 6.39
C ALA A 88 19.07 20.85 5.68
N THR A 89 19.99 19.88 5.57
CA THR A 89 21.31 20.07 4.96
C THR A 89 21.31 19.78 3.47
N ALA A 90 20.23 19.19 2.93
CA ALA A 90 20.12 18.92 1.51
C ALA A 90 19.83 20.21 0.74
N GLU A 91 20.71 20.57 -0.19
CA GLU A 91 20.60 21.77 -1.01
C GLU A 91 19.45 21.66 -2.05
N GLU A 92 19.19 20.45 -2.55
CA GLU A 92 18.13 20.19 -3.52
C GLU A 92 17.37 18.92 -3.20
N GLY A 93 16.07 18.92 -3.57
CA GLY A 93 15.21 17.76 -3.54
C GLY A 93 14.66 17.41 -2.16
N PHE A 94 13.85 16.37 -2.16
CA PHE A 94 13.21 15.86 -0.98
C PHE A 94 14.06 14.73 -0.38
N LYS A 95 15.00 15.10 0.51
CA LYS A 95 15.81 14.15 1.25
C LYS A 95 15.21 13.90 2.63
N LEU A 96 15.30 12.66 3.06
CA LEU A 96 14.86 12.20 4.38
C LEU A 96 16.02 12.15 5.35
N THR A 97 15.76 12.45 6.61
CA THR A 97 16.66 12.14 7.73
C THR A 97 15.89 11.34 8.78
N TYR A 98 16.54 10.35 9.37
CA TYR A 98 15.95 9.52 10.41
C TYR A 98 16.17 10.14 11.78
N ARG A 99 15.09 10.45 12.49
CA ARG A 99 15.06 11.11 13.78
C ARG A 99 14.57 10.16 14.86
N THR A 100 15.38 9.99 15.93
CA THR A 100 15.11 9.06 17.03
C THR A 100 14.96 9.71 18.39
N SER A 101 15.35 11.01 18.51
CA SER A 101 15.24 11.75 19.77
C SER A 101 14.75 13.18 19.56
N GLY A 102 14.23 13.77 20.63
CA GLY A 102 13.74 15.15 20.64
C GLY A 102 14.83 16.22 20.40
N ASP A 103 16.08 15.87 20.65
CA ASP A 103 17.22 16.80 20.51
C ASP A 103 17.68 16.98 19.05
N GLN A 104 17.23 16.07 18.15
CA GLN A 104 17.51 16.19 16.73
C GLN A 104 16.54 17.16 16.05
N PRO A 105 16.95 17.84 14.95
CA PRO A 105 16.10 18.75 14.20
C PRO A 105 14.77 18.12 13.77
N ASP A 106 13.68 18.85 13.90
CA ASP A 106 12.32 18.42 13.52
C ASP A 106 11.84 19.16 12.26
N GLU A 107 12.65 19.12 11.21
CA GLU A 107 12.33 19.74 9.94
C GLU A 107 11.23 18.99 9.22
N GLN A 108 10.37 19.72 8.52
CA GLN A 108 9.19 19.19 7.85
C GLN A 108 9.21 19.49 6.36
N PHE A 109 8.53 18.68 5.58
CA PHE A 109 8.26 18.95 4.17
C PHE A 109 7.13 19.95 4.06
N THR A 110 7.19 20.87 3.11
CA THR A 110 6.18 21.90 2.91
C THR A 110 5.44 21.66 1.60
N ILE A 111 4.12 21.70 1.66
CA ILE A 111 3.22 21.71 0.51
C ILE A 111 2.75 23.15 0.31
N SER A 112 3.13 23.73 -0.83
CA SER A 112 2.78 25.11 -1.19
C SER A 112 1.51 25.24 -2.02
N LYS A 113 1.03 24.13 -2.58
CA LYS A 113 -0.17 24.06 -3.41
C LYS A 113 -1.03 22.89 -2.98
N GLU A 114 -2.30 23.15 -2.69
CA GLU A 114 -3.29 22.10 -2.46
C GLU A 114 -3.54 21.36 -3.78
N ALA A 115 -3.28 20.06 -3.80
CA ALA A 115 -3.51 19.19 -4.96
C ALA A 115 -3.50 17.72 -4.54
N THR A 116 -3.82 16.83 -5.45
CA THR A 116 -3.59 15.39 -5.29
C THR A 116 -2.14 15.07 -5.62
N TYR A 117 -1.49 14.33 -4.73
CA TYR A 117 -0.08 13.94 -4.84
C TYR A 117 0.10 12.43 -4.75
N ILE A 118 1.02 11.92 -5.54
CA ILE A 118 1.64 10.63 -5.32
C ILE A 118 2.89 10.88 -4.46
N VAL A 119 2.90 10.36 -3.26
CA VAL A 119 3.99 10.45 -2.29
C VAL A 119 4.72 9.12 -2.27
N LYS A 120 6.01 9.11 -2.61
CA LYS A 120 6.86 7.91 -2.55
C LYS A 120 8.05 8.16 -1.65
N ALA A 121 8.17 7.36 -0.59
CA ALA A 121 9.30 7.40 0.33
C ALA A 121 10.15 6.14 0.17
N ASN A 122 11.45 6.33 -0.05
CA ASN A 122 12.44 5.26 -0.03
C ASN A 122 13.36 5.49 1.18
N LEU A 123 13.19 4.68 2.20
CA LEU A 123 13.91 4.79 3.47
C LEU A 123 15.33 4.20 3.40
N LEU A 124 15.65 3.40 2.37
CA LEU A 124 16.99 2.87 2.15
C LEU A 124 17.91 3.95 1.55
N ASP A 125 17.37 4.71 0.60
CA ASP A 125 18.11 5.78 -0.09
C ASP A 125 17.86 7.16 0.57
N LEU A 126 16.99 7.20 1.59
CA LEU A 126 16.55 8.41 2.27
C LEU A 126 16.04 9.47 1.29
N THR A 127 15.15 9.07 0.41
CA THR A 127 14.57 9.95 -0.62
C THR A 127 13.06 10.00 -0.53
N LEU A 128 12.50 11.16 -0.84
CA LEU A 128 11.09 11.40 -1.01
C LEU A 128 10.83 11.91 -2.43
N THR A 129 9.80 11.40 -3.08
CA THR A 129 9.29 11.94 -4.33
C THR A 129 7.86 12.39 -4.12
N LEU A 130 7.56 13.63 -4.49
CA LEU A 130 6.23 14.19 -4.57
C LEU A 130 5.92 14.48 -6.03
N THR A 131 4.90 13.82 -6.56
CA THR A 131 4.43 14.07 -7.91
C THR A 131 2.99 14.58 -7.83
N GLU A 132 2.76 15.83 -8.24
CA GLU A 132 1.40 16.32 -8.41
C GLU A 132 0.74 15.52 -9.54
N THR A 133 -0.46 15.07 -9.31
CA THR A 133 -1.29 14.40 -10.31
C THR A 133 -2.62 15.14 -10.42
N GLU A 134 -3.30 14.95 -11.53
CA GLU A 134 -4.66 15.48 -11.65
C GLU A 134 -5.52 14.91 -10.51
N ASP A 135 -6.44 15.72 -10.01
CA ASP A 135 -7.45 15.25 -9.07
C ASP A 135 -8.40 14.32 -9.84
N ILE A 136 -7.95 13.12 -10.01
CA ILE A 136 -8.78 12.02 -10.46
C ILE A 136 -9.64 11.61 -9.26
N GLY A 137 -10.61 12.41 -8.84
CA GLY A 137 -11.53 12.07 -7.77
C GLY A 137 -11.86 10.56 -7.75
N TRP A 138 -12.70 10.11 -6.88
CA TRP A 138 -13.13 8.70 -6.91
C TRP A 138 -13.58 8.37 -8.34
N ARG A 139 -12.95 7.37 -8.94
CA ARG A 139 -13.31 6.90 -10.29
C ARG A 139 -14.77 6.44 -10.33
N TYR A 140 -15.24 5.90 -9.21
CA TYR A 140 -16.62 5.48 -9.00
C TYR A 140 -17.15 6.06 -7.68
N GLU A 141 -18.26 6.77 -7.75
CA GLU A 141 -18.91 7.31 -6.55
C GLU A 141 -19.53 6.23 -5.69
N GLU A 142 -20.04 5.18 -6.29
CA GLU A 142 -20.58 4.00 -5.65
C GLU A 142 -19.99 2.74 -6.31
N PHE A 143 -19.78 1.72 -5.52
CA PHE A 143 -19.24 0.46 -5.99
C PHE A 143 -19.88 -0.70 -5.23
N PHE A 144 -20.25 -1.75 -5.94
CA PHE A 144 -21.04 -2.85 -5.42
C PHE A 144 -20.39 -4.19 -5.70
N ILE A 145 -20.53 -5.12 -4.77
CA ILE A 145 -20.33 -6.55 -5.01
C ILE A 145 -21.70 -7.18 -5.27
N VAL A 146 -21.79 -8.07 -6.24
CA VAL A 146 -22.99 -8.79 -6.59
C VAL A 146 -22.64 -10.24 -6.92
N GLY A 147 -23.30 -11.19 -6.28
CA GLY A 147 -22.96 -12.60 -6.43
C GLY A 147 -23.95 -13.54 -5.78
N SER A 148 -23.67 -14.82 -5.84
CA SER A 148 -24.55 -15.87 -5.30
C SER A 148 -24.82 -15.76 -3.81
N PHE A 149 -23.98 -15.03 -3.07
CA PHE A 149 -24.08 -14.86 -1.62
C PHE A 149 -24.56 -13.46 -1.18
N THR A 150 -24.79 -12.53 -2.11
CA THR A 150 -25.23 -11.16 -1.81
C THR A 150 -26.75 -11.02 -1.83
N GLY A 151 -27.27 -10.16 -0.95
CA GLY A 151 -28.71 -10.01 -0.77
C GLY A 151 -29.41 -11.23 -0.16
N ASN A 152 -30.71 -11.16 -0.03
CA ASN A 152 -31.48 -12.21 0.67
C ASN A 152 -31.51 -13.56 -0.05
N ASN A 153 -31.47 -13.55 -1.38
CA ASN A 153 -31.60 -14.77 -2.21
C ASN A 153 -30.43 -14.95 -3.19
N GLY A 154 -29.34 -14.23 -3.01
CA GLY A 154 -28.24 -14.11 -3.97
C GLY A 154 -28.51 -13.06 -5.05
N TRP A 155 -27.42 -12.58 -5.64
CA TRP A 155 -27.42 -11.60 -6.74
C TRP A 155 -28.05 -10.24 -6.39
N GLY A 156 -28.12 -9.89 -5.11
CA GLY A 156 -28.40 -8.53 -4.67
C GLY A 156 -27.16 -7.65 -4.77
N PHE A 157 -27.33 -6.36 -5.01
CA PHE A 157 -26.23 -5.40 -4.97
C PHE A 157 -25.93 -5.01 -3.52
N GLU A 158 -24.73 -5.26 -3.06
CA GLU A 158 -24.25 -4.83 -1.74
C GLU A 158 -23.17 -3.77 -1.92
N ALA A 159 -23.39 -2.58 -1.35
CA ALA A 159 -22.46 -1.47 -1.46
C ALA A 159 -21.17 -1.75 -0.73
N LEU A 160 -20.06 -1.39 -1.34
CA LEU A 160 -18.77 -1.31 -0.70
C LEU A 160 -18.59 0.08 -0.09
N SER A 161 -17.91 0.15 1.06
CA SER A 161 -17.56 1.41 1.70
C SER A 161 -16.28 1.97 1.10
N LYS A 162 -16.26 3.27 0.79
CA LYS A 162 -15.03 3.97 0.41
C LYS A 162 -14.04 3.98 1.57
N ASP A 163 -12.77 3.79 1.28
CA ASP A 163 -11.71 4.03 2.26
C ASP A 163 -11.66 5.52 2.61
N ALA A 164 -11.48 5.84 3.89
CA ALA A 164 -11.49 7.24 4.36
C ALA A 164 -10.24 8.03 3.94
N VAL A 165 -9.18 7.33 3.52
CA VAL A 165 -7.85 7.92 3.32
C VAL A 165 -7.33 7.67 1.91
N GLN A 166 -7.73 6.55 1.30
CA GLN A 166 -7.15 6.06 0.06
C GLN A 166 -8.20 6.02 -1.05
N MET A 167 -7.99 6.83 -2.10
CA MET A 167 -8.89 6.87 -3.25
C MET A 167 -8.88 5.53 -4.01
N ASP A 168 -10.00 5.22 -4.64
CA ASP A 168 -10.24 3.98 -5.39
C ASP A 168 -10.06 2.68 -4.59
N LEU A 169 -9.93 2.77 -3.27
CA LEU A 169 -9.98 1.63 -2.37
C LEU A 169 -11.37 1.49 -1.76
N PHE A 170 -11.96 0.34 -1.96
CA PHE A 170 -13.28 0.00 -1.44
C PHE A 170 -13.17 -1.19 -0.47
N HIS A 171 -14.03 -1.20 0.54
CA HIS A 171 -14.10 -2.26 1.53
C HIS A 171 -15.47 -2.94 1.44
N TYR A 172 -15.46 -4.25 1.44
CA TYR A 172 -16.67 -5.01 1.68
C TYR A 172 -16.91 -5.11 3.18
N GLY A 173 -17.95 -4.46 3.65
CA GLY A 173 -18.24 -4.31 5.09
C GLY A 173 -18.82 -5.58 5.76
N ALA A 174 -19.13 -6.62 4.99
CA ALA A 174 -19.67 -7.87 5.48
C ALA A 174 -18.67 -9.02 5.27
N VAL A 175 -18.82 -10.05 6.09
CA VAL A 175 -18.07 -11.31 5.93
C VAL A 175 -18.70 -12.10 4.77
N ILE A 176 -17.92 -12.49 3.78
CA ILE A 176 -18.40 -13.30 2.67
C ILE A 176 -18.74 -14.71 3.19
N PRO A 177 -19.99 -15.14 3.17
CA PRO A 177 -20.37 -16.49 3.57
C PRO A 177 -19.96 -17.49 2.50
N TRP A 178 -19.55 -18.69 2.92
CA TRP A 178 -19.36 -19.78 1.98
C TRP A 178 -20.69 -20.23 1.37
N LYS A 179 -20.66 -20.48 0.07
CA LYS A 179 -21.74 -21.09 -0.68
C LYS A 179 -21.14 -22.02 -1.72
N ALA A 180 -21.67 -23.22 -1.84
CA ALA A 180 -21.29 -24.10 -2.96
C ALA A 180 -21.52 -23.35 -4.27
N ASP A 181 -20.54 -23.43 -5.18
CA ASP A 181 -20.55 -22.66 -6.44
C ASP A 181 -20.67 -21.14 -6.24
N GLY A 182 -20.07 -20.63 -5.15
CA GLY A 182 -20.06 -19.22 -4.81
C GLY A 182 -19.30 -18.40 -5.84
N GLU A 183 -20.00 -17.51 -6.53
CA GLU A 183 -19.44 -16.65 -7.55
C GLU A 183 -19.90 -15.20 -7.37
N PHE A 184 -19.10 -14.25 -7.81
CA PHE A 184 -19.39 -12.84 -7.71
C PHE A 184 -18.73 -12.03 -8.83
N LYS A 185 -19.20 -10.82 -9.00
CA LYS A 185 -18.64 -9.76 -9.83
C LYS A 185 -18.84 -8.42 -9.14
N PHE A 186 -18.29 -7.36 -9.71
CA PHE A 186 -18.50 -6.00 -9.20
C PHE A 186 -19.28 -5.16 -10.18
N ALA A 187 -19.87 -4.06 -9.70
CA ALA A 187 -20.59 -3.11 -10.51
C ALA A 187 -20.45 -1.68 -9.96
N SER A 188 -20.52 -0.71 -10.83
CA SER A 188 -20.62 0.72 -10.48
C SER A 188 -22.08 1.22 -10.48
N VAL A 189 -23.03 0.33 -10.69
CA VAL A 189 -24.48 0.60 -10.73
C VAL A 189 -25.26 -0.53 -10.05
N THR A 190 -26.54 -0.31 -9.80
CA THR A 190 -27.46 -1.31 -9.21
C THR A 190 -28.49 -1.82 -10.22
N ASP A 191 -28.15 -1.86 -11.49
CA ASP A 191 -29.03 -2.24 -12.59
C ASP A 191 -28.36 -3.27 -13.51
N PHE A 192 -28.89 -4.49 -13.55
CA PHE A 192 -28.41 -5.54 -14.44
C PHE A 192 -28.58 -5.24 -15.94
N GLY A 193 -29.45 -4.29 -16.29
CA GLY A 193 -29.63 -3.84 -17.67
C GLY A 193 -28.44 -3.05 -18.23
N GLN A 194 -27.53 -2.60 -17.37
CA GLN A 194 -26.34 -1.83 -17.74
C GLN A 194 -25.09 -2.73 -17.76
N ALA A 195 -25.02 -3.68 -18.69
CA ALA A 195 -23.95 -4.68 -18.75
C ALA A 195 -22.55 -4.08 -18.79
N ASP A 196 -22.38 -2.92 -19.43
CA ASP A 196 -21.09 -2.22 -19.55
C ASP A 196 -20.61 -1.59 -18.23
N ALA A 197 -21.42 -1.57 -17.19
CA ALA A 197 -21.07 -1.05 -15.88
C ALA A 197 -20.62 -2.14 -14.88
N PHE A 198 -20.52 -3.38 -15.36
CA PHE A 198 -20.03 -4.51 -14.56
C PHE A 198 -18.57 -4.81 -14.82
N PHE A 199 -17.88 -5.20 -13.75
CA PHE A 199 -16.50 -5.62 -13.77
C PHE A 199 -16.40 -7.12 -13.63
N HIS A 200 -15.71 -7.74 -14.56
CA HIS A 200 -15.57 -9.18 -14.69
C HIS A 200 -14.10 -9.59 -14.68
N PRO A 201 -13.75 -10.80 -14.24
CA PRO A 201 -12.44 -11.34 -14.53
C PRO A 201 -12.33 -11.63 -16.02
N THR A 202 -11.13 -11.58 -16.56
CA THR A 202 -10.87 -11.82 -17.99
C THR A 202 -11.07 -13.28 -18.42
N MET A 203 -11.28 -14.19 -17.48
CA MET A 203 -11.51 -15.60 -17.74
C MET A 203 -12.67 -16.16 -16.91
N ALA A 204 -13.37 -17.14 -17.48
CA ALA A 204 -14.44 -17.83 -16.76
C ALA A 204 -13.91 -18.58 -15.53
N ASN A 205 -14.70 -18.60 -14.45
CA ASN A 205 -14.37 -19.27 -13.18
C ASN A 205 -13.02 -18.86 -12.59
N ALA A 206 -12.65 -17.60 -12.73
CA ALA A 206 -11.40 -17.08 -12.18
C ALA A 206 -11.38 -17.23 -10.65
N PRO A 207 -10.26 -17.60 -10.04
CA PRO A 207 -10.15 -17.56 -8.59
C PRO A 207 -10.28 -16.12 -8.10
N TYR A 208 -10.80 -15.92 -6.89
CA TYR A 208 -10.98 -14.57 -6.30
C TYR A 208 -9.68 -13.74 -6.23
N THR A 209 -8.53 -14.42 -6.24
CA THR A 209 -7.20 -13.79 -6.26
C THR A 209 -6.76 -13.28 -7.63
N SER A 210 -7.55 -13.54 -8.68
CA SER A 210 -7.25 -13.01 -10.01
C SER A 210 -7.42 -11.48 -10.01
N THR A 211 -6.37 -10.79 -10.41
CA THR A 211 -6.33 -9.33 -10.52
C THR A 211 -6.62 -8.82 -11.94
N SER A 212 -6.78 -9.75 -12.90
CA SER A 212 -7.14 -9.39 -14.27
C SER A 212 -8.63 -9.06 -14.34
N VAL A 213 -8.95 -7.82 -14.68
CA VAL A 213 -10.32 -7.30 -14.72
C VAL A 213 -10.61 -6.67 -16.08
N VAL A 214 -11.84 -6.79 -16.52
CA VAL A 214 -12.40 -6.10 -17.68
C VAL A 214 -13.73 -5.45 -17.30
N LEU A 215 -13.97 -4.26 -17.79
CA LEU A 215 -15.24 -3.56 -17.67
C LEU A 215 -16.13 -3.94 -18.86
N GLY A 216 -17.31 -4.46 -18.58
CA GLY A 216 -18.20 -5.03 -19.61
C GLY A 216 -17.67 -6.36 -20.15
N GLY A 217 -18.15 -6.76 -21.32
CA GLY A 217 -17.77 -7.99 -22.00
C GLY A 217 -18.51 -9.23 -21.51
N ASP A 218 -17.83 -10.38 -21.52
CA ASP A 218 -18.41 -11.65 -21.10
C ASP A 218 -18.74 -11.66 -19.62
N ASP A 219 -19.87 -12.25 -19.25
CA ASP A 219 -20.35 -12.31 -17.87
C ASP A 219 -19.59 -13.33 -17.02
N ASN A 220 -18.27 -13.26 -17.05
CA ASN A 220 -17.36 -14.03 -16.22
C ASN A 220 -17.46 -13.61 -14.75
N LYS A 221 -17.14 -14.52 -13.85
CA LYS A 221 -17.23 -14.30 -12.40
C LYS A 221 -16.03 -14.82 -11.67
N TRP A 222 -15.67 -14.14 -10.57
CA TRP A 222 -14.72 -14.67 -9.60
C TRP A 222 -15.39 -15.73 -8.74
N GLN A 223 -14.62 -16.73 -8.35
CA GLN A 223 -15.07 -17.80 -7.47
C GLN A 223 -14.24 -17.85 -6.19
N MET A 224 -14.91 -18.18 -5.08
CA MET A 224 -14.30 -18.41 -3.78
C MET A 224 -14.58 -19.81 -3.30
N LYS A 225 -13.55 -20.46 -2.75
CA LYS A 225 -13.66 -21.77 -2.08
C LYS A 225 -14.00 -21.54 -0.60
N GLU A 226 -14.49 -22.58 0.06
CA GLU A 226 -14.87 -22.56 1.47
C GLU A 226 -13.77 -21.97 2.39
N ALA A 227 -12.51 -22.38 2.21
CA ALA A 227 -11.38 -21.91 3.01
C ALA A 227 -11.07 -20.40 2.87
N GLU A 228 -11.62 -19.77 1.84
CA GLU A 228 -11.41 -18.35 1.52
C GLU A 228 -12.50 -17.46 2.09
N CYS A 229 -13.63 -18.04 2.48
CA CYS A 229 -14.77 -17.35 3.06
C CYS A 229 -14.60 -17.08 4.57
N GLY A 230 -15.57 -16.41 5.18
CA GLY A 230 -15.57 -16.17 6.62
C GLY A 230 -14.74 -14.97 7.09
N LYS A 231 -14.33 -14.08 6.21
CA LYS A 231 -13.55 -12.87 6.53
C LYS A 231 -13.94 -11.69 5.63
N PRO A 232 -13.70 -10.44 6.06
CA PRO A 232 -13.89 -9.26 5.23
C PRO A 232 -12.78 -9.14 4.19
N TYR A 233 -13.08 -8.48 3.06
CA TYR A 233 -12.15 -8.23 1.97
C TYR A 233 -12.07 -6.75 1.64
N LYS A 234 -10.89 -6.31 1.23
CA LYS A 234 -10.66 -5.01 0.61
C LYS A 234 -10.57 -5.21 -0.90
N VAL A 235 -11.19 -4.31 -1.64
CA VAL A 235 -11.16 -4.27 -3.10
C VAL A 235 -10.46 -3.02 -3.52
N TRP A 236 -9.44 -3.16 -4.33
CA TRP A 236 -8.66 -2.05 -4.86
C TRP A 236 -8.82 -1.98 -6.37
N PHE A 237 -9.13 -0.78 -6.89
CA PHE A 237 -9.21 -0.50 -8.32
C PHE A 237 -8.18 0.55 -8.70
N TYR A 238 -7.45 0.27 -9.77
CA TYR A 238 -6.47 1.17 -10.38
C TYR A 238 -6.97 1.73 -11.71
#